data_ab8b93d1b68d55bf422f4d25f161fdea
#
_entry.id   ab8b93d1b68d55bf422f4d25f161fdea
#
_cell.length_a   1.000
_cell.length_b   1.000
_cell.length_c   1.000
_cell.angle_alpha   90.00
_cell.angle_beta   90.00
_cell.angle_gamma   90.00
#
_symmetry.space_group_name_H-M   'P 1'
#
loop_
_entity.id
_entity.type
_entity.pdbx_description
1 polymer ?
#
loop_
_entity_poly.entity_id
_entity_poly.type
_entity_poly.pdbx_seq_one_letter_code
_entity_poly.pdbx_strand_id
1 'polypeptide(L)'
;MNIKEMLNGKKSGPFGKYSLTRQVTFAMIALAAGTVLLCLILNTLFLGQYYMWNKSKILSNSYYKINAAAQNGTLDSDEFDIEFERLCVNNNLTIMIINPDQTIVRSSVNDTQTMLKYFMELLISFSEISPKRFVIEKRQDVRMESDYLVMWGVLSDGKLIIARSALESIHESSNLTNRFLFMIGGIAVICGAVIAGIVTRRITNPILELTELSARMTEVDFEAKYTPGSHQNEIDFLGEHMNEMSAKLERTICEL
;
A
#
# COMPACT_ATOMS: atom_id res chain seq x y z
N MET A 1 15.66 -5.85 67.81
CA MET A 1 14.97 -5.83 66.54
C MET A 1 15.10 -4.42 66.00
N ASN A 2 15.88 -4.26 64.94
CA ASN A 2 16.52 -2.99 64.54
C ASN A 2 15.61 -2.15 63.66
N ILE A 3 15.27 -0.95 64.10
CA ILE A 3 14.36 0.01 63.42
C ILE A 3 14.85 0.39 62.01
N LYS A 4 16.13 0.10 61.66
CA LYS A 4 16.70 0.36 60.34
C LYS A 4 16.27 -0.61 59.25
N GLU A 5 15.72 -1.79 59.58
CA GLU A 5 15.23 -2.74 58.56
C GLU A 5 13.80 -2.43 58.08
N MET A 6 13.02 -1.65 58.87
CA MET A 6 11.66 -1.23 58.48
C MET A 6 11.62 -0.09 57.46
N LEU A 7 12.70 0.67 57.31
CA LEU A 7 12.77 1.84 56.42
C LEU A 7 13.26 1.52 55.01
N ASN A 8 13.68 0.29 54.74
CA ASN A 8 14.21 -0.09 53.42
C ASN A 8 13.26 -0.94 52.58
N GLY A 9 12.02 -0.98 52.95
CA GLY A 9 10.94 -1.50 52.09
C GLY A 9 10.64 -0.51 50.98
N LYS A 10 11.45 -0.56 49.93
CA LYS A 10 11.22 0.13 48.66
C LYS A 10 9.86 -0.33 48.13
N LYS A 11 8.78 0.39 48.52
CA LYS A 11 7.45 0.21 47.94
C LYS A 11 7.58 0.51 46.44
N SER A 12 7.73 -0.53 45.67
CA SER A 12 7.41 -0.47 44.24
C SER A 12 5.93 -0.07 44.16
N GLY A 13 5.67 1.16 43.76
CA GLY A 13 4.32 1.64 43.52
C GLY A 13 3.56 0.70 42.56
N PRO A 14 2.22 0.74 42.56
CA PRO A 14 1.37 -0.17 41.81
C PRO A 14 1.51 -0.03 40.30
N PHE A 15 2.37 0.84 39.81
CA PHE A 15 2.60 1.09 38.40
C PHE A 15 3.72 0.20 37.87
N GLY A 16 3.32 -0.74 37.02
CA GLY A 16 4.13 -1.80 36.45
C GLY A 16 5.43 -1.31 35.80
N LYS A 17 6.33 -2.24 35.55
CA LYS A 17 7.73 -2.14 35.11
C LYS A 17 8.04 -1.22 33.90
N TYR A 18 7.04 -0.63 33.23
CA TYR A 18 7.21 0.27 32.10
C TYR A 18 6.42 1.57 32.34
N SER A 19 7.11 2.70 32.28
CA SER A 19 6.49 4.03 32.33
C SER A 19 5.43 4.13 31.19
N LEU A 20 4.24 4.67 31.49
CA LEU A 20 3.14 4.92 30.53
C LEU A 20 3.67 5.64 29.27
N THR A 21 4.59 6.57 29.48
CA THR A 21 5.32 7.28 28.44
C THR A 21 5.97 6.35 27.42
N ARG A 22 6.69 5.32 27.88
CA ARG A 22 7.32 4.32 27.01
C ARG A 22 6.31 3.49 26.25
N GLN A 23 5.23 3.09 26.90
CA GLN A 23 4.17 2.29 26.29
C GLN A 23 3.48 3.06 25.16
N VAL A 24 3.11 4.32 25.38
CA VAL A 24 2.45 5.19 24.40
C VAL A 24 3.39 5.46 23.22
N THR A 25 4.65 5.84 23.49
CA THR A 25 5.63 6.09 22.43
C THR A 25 5.88 4.85 21.58
N PHE A 26 6.06 3.69 22.24
CA PHE A 26 6.28 2.43 21.53
C PHE A 26 5.06 2.02 20.70
N ALA A 27 3.84 2.19 21.25
CA ALA A 27 2.60 1.89 20.53
C ALA A 27 2.44 2.75 19.27
N MET A 28 2.75 4.05 19.35
CA MET A 28 2.69 4.95 18.19
C MET A 28 3.73 4.60 17.11
N ILE A 29 4.95 4.29 17.51
CA ILE A 29 6.00 3.87 16.57
C ILE A 29 5.66 2.51 15.95
N ALA A 30 5.17 1.56 16.75
CA ALA A 30 4.75 0.25 16.28
C ALA A 30 3.56 0.34 15.30
N LEU A 31 2.60 1.24 15.56
CA LEU A 31 1.50 1.50 14.63
C LEU A 31 2.01 2.06 13.30
N ALA A 32 2.88 3.07 13.33
CA ALA A 32 3.46 3.66 12.13
C ALA A 32 4.29 2.64 11.33
N ALA A 33 5.15 1.88 12.00
CA ALA A 33 5.94 0.83 11.37
C ALA A 33 5.07 -0.31 10.84
N GLY A 34 4.03 -0.69 11.59
CA GLY A 34 3.07 -1.73 11.21
C GLY A 34 2.27 -1.37 9.96
N THR A 35 1.82 -0.12 9.83
CA THR A 35 1.10 0.34 8.63
C THR A 35 2.00 0.34 7.40
N VAL A 36 3.24 0.78 7.51
CA VAL A 36 4.22 0.74 6.41
C VAL A 36 4.49 -0.70 5.99
N LEU A 37 4.72 -1.59 6.94
CA LEU A 37 4.98 -3.00 6.68
C LEU A 37 3.76 -3.68 6.03
N LEU A 38 2.55 -3.37 6.49
CA LEU A 38 1.32 -3.86 5.88
C LEU A 38 1.19 -3.40 4.43
N CYS A 39 1.45 -2.11 4.14
CA CYS A 39 1.43 -1.59 2.77
C CYS A 39 2.44 -2.30 1.86
N LEU A 40 3.65 -2.56 2.33
CA LEU A 40 4.66 -3.31 1.58
C LEU A 40 4.23 -4.74 1.29
N ILE A 41 3.67 -5.44 2.28
CA ILE A 41 3.15 -6.80 2.12
C ILE A 41 2.02 -6.83 1.09
N LEU A 42 1.03 -5.95 1.23
CA LEU A 42 -0.10 -5.86 0.31
C LEU A 42 0.37 -5.52 -1.11
N ASN A 43 1.28 -4.57 -1.27
CA ASN A 43 1.85 -4.23 -2.57
C ASN A 43 2.54 -5.44 -3.22
N THR A 44 3.39 -6.14 -2.48
CA THR A 44 4.13 -7.29 -3.01
C THR A 44 3.23 -8.47 -3.37
N LEU A 45 2.18 -8.73 -2.59
CA LEU A 45 1.28 -9.87 -2.81
C LEU A 45 0.24 -9.59 -3.91
N PHE A 46 -0.32 -8.38 -3.95
CA PHE A 46 -1.48 -8.09 -4.78
C PHE A 46 -1.16 -7.35 -6.08
N LEU A 47 -0.03 -6.64 -6.15
CA LEU A 47 0.30 -5.82 -7.32
C LEU A 47 0.38 -6.66 -8.60
N GLY A 48 1.05 -7.81 -8.56
CA GLY A 48 1.17 -8.71 -9.71
C GLY A 48 -0.19 -9.22 -10.20
N GLN A 49 -1.07 -9.64 -9.29
CA GLN A 49 -2.41 -10.13 -9.65
C GLN A 49 -3.29 -9.00 -10.21
N TYR A 50 -3.22 -7.81 -9.62
CA TYR A 50 -3.93 -6.64 -10.10
C TYR A 50 -3.50 -6.25 -11.53
N TYR A 51 -2.18 -6.25 -11.80
CA TYR A 51 -1.67 -5.99 -13.16
C TYR A 51 -2.12 -7.03 -14.17
N MET A 52 -2.06 -8.32 -13.82
CA MET A 52 -2.55 -9.40 -14.68
C MET A 52 -4.03 -9.23 -15.01
N TRP A 53 -4.84 -8.95 -14.01
CA TRP A 53 -6.27 -8.70 -14.21
C TRP A 53 -6.52 -7.47 -15.09
N ASN A 54 -5.83 -6.37 -14.83
CA ASN A 54 -5.97 -5.14 -15.60
C ASN A 54 -5.52 -5.32 -17.07
N LYS A 55 -4.38 -5.97 -17.30
CA LYS A 55 -3.90 -6.28 -18.65
C LYS A 55 -4.83 -7.23 -19.39
N SER A 56 -5.37 -8.23 -18.72
CA SER A 56 -6.37 -9.13 -19.30
C SER A 56 -7.64 -8.37 -19.71
N LYS A 57 -8.09 -7.42 -18.91
CA LYS A 57 -9.22 -6.55 -19.23
C LYS A 57 -8.92 -5.64 -20.44
N ILE A 58 -7.73 -5.08 -20.51
CA ILE A 58 -7.28 -4.26 -21.66
C ILE A 58 -7.27 -5.09 -22.95
N LEU A 59 -6.68 -6.28 -22.92
CA LEU A 59 -6.67 -7.20 -24.08
C LEU A 59 -8.09 -7.55 -24.52
N SER A 60 -8.95 -7.91 -23.58
CA SER A 60 -10.36 -8.21 -23.87
C SER A 60 -11.10 -7.02 -24.50
N ASN A 61 -10.93 -5.81 -23.96
CA ASN A 61 -11.53 -4.61 -24.53
C ASN A 61 -10.99 -4.30 -25.93
N SER A 62 -9.68 -4.49 -26.15
CA SER A 62 -9.07 -4.32 -27.46
C SER A 62 -9.63 -5.30 -28.48
N TYR A 63 -9.84 -6.57 -28.06
CA TYR A 63 -10.52 -7.55 -28.91
C TYR A 63 -11.91 -7.08 -29.33
N TYR A 64 -12.74 -6.65 -28.39
CA TYR A 64 -14.09 -6.20 -28.71
C TYR A 64 -14.14 -5.01 -29.66
N LYS A 65 -13.22 -4.06 -29.51
CA LYS A 65 -13.10 -2.90 -30.41
C LYS A 65 -12.71 -3.33 -31.83
N ILE A 66 -11.68 -4.16 -31.94
CA ILE A 66 -11.21 -4.69 -33.25
C ILE A 66 -12.28 -5.58 -33.88
N ASN A 67 -12.98 -6.38 -33.08
CA ASN A 67 -14.07 -7.23 -33.58
C ASN A 67 -15.28 -6.41 -34.07
N ALA A 68 -15.57 -5.27 -33.44
CA ALA A 68 -16.60 -4.34 -33.91
C ALA A 68 -16.20 -3.72 -35.26
N ALA A 69 -14.94 -3.34 -35.45
CA ALA A 69 -14.42 -2.87 -36.74
C ALA A 69 -14.47 -3.95 -37.83
N ALA A 70 -14.18 -5.21 -37.45
CA ALA A 70 -14.32 -6.36 -38.35
C ALA A 70 -15.78 -6.56 -38.80
N GLN A 71 -16.73 -6.47 -37.87
CA GLN A 71 -18.16 -6.58 -38.20
C GLN A 71 -18.67 -5.47 -39.11
N ASN A 72 -18.13 -4.26 -38.94
CA ASN A 72 -18.52 -3.09 -39.73
C ASN A 72 -17.76 -3.01 -41.08
N GLY A 73 -16.80 -3.90 -41.32
CA GLY A 73 -15.96 -3.87 -42.52
C GLY A 73 -15.00 -2.68 -42.60
N THR A 74 -14.68 -2.05 -41.46
CA THR A 74 -13.84 -0.83 -41.40
C THR A 74 -12.37 -1.11 -41.04
N LEU A 75 -11.96 -2.38 -40.99
CA LEU A 75 -10.58 -2.75 -40.67
C LEU A 75 -9.51 -2.15 -41.59
N ASP A 76 -9.88 -1.85 -42.86
CA ASP A 76 -8.99 -1.31 -43.87
C ASP A 76 -9.10 0.22 -44.03
N SER A 77 -9.86 0.91 -43.13
CA SER A 77 -10.03 2.36 -43.20
C SER A 77 -8.87 3.10 -42.49
N ASP A 78 -8.54 4.29 -42.99
CA ASP A 78 -7.53 5.18 -42.40
C ASP A 78 -7.90 5.57 -40.97
N GLU A 79 -9.20 5.68 -40.68
CA GLU A 79 -9.70 6.00 -39.33
C GLU A 79 -9.40 4.87 -38.35
N PHE A 80 -9.56 3.62 -38.78
CA PHE A 80 -9.22 2.46 -37.95
C PHE A 80 -7.70 2.34 -37.76
N ASP A 81 -6.88 2.74 -38.71
CA ASP A 81 -5.41 2.74 -38.56
C ASP A 81 -4.98 3.60 -37.40
N ILE A 82 -5.53 4.80 -37.27
CA ILE A 82 -5.24 5.71 -36.16
C ILE A 82 -5.72 5.11 -34.82
N GLU A 83 -6.89 4.48 -34.81
CA GLU A 83 -7.41 3.83 -33.60
C GLU A 83 -6.59 2.60 -33.21
N PHE A 84 -6.19 1.79 -34.19
CA PHE A 84 -5.34 0.62 -33.99
C PHE A 84 -3.97 1.00 -33.43
N GLU A 85 -3.33 2.01 -33.98
CA GLU A 85 -2.07 2.53 -33.48
C GLU A 85 -2.22 3.05 -32.03
N ARG A 86 -3.28 3.81 -31.75
CA ARG A 86 -3.59 4.26 -30.38
C ARG A 86 -3.80 3.12 -29.41
N LEU A 87 -4.49 2.06 -29.80
CA LEU A 87 -4.68 0.87 -28.97
C LEU A 87 -3.34 0.21 -28.65
N CYS A 88 -2.47 0.09 -29.63
CA CYS A 88 -1.16 -0.53 -29.47
C CYS A 88 -0.24 0.32 -28.58
N VAL A 89 -0.09 1.61 -28.86
CA VAL A 89 0.83 2.52 -28.17
C VAL A 89 0.37 2.79 -26.72
N ASN A 90 -0.88 3.22 -26.54
CA ASN A 90 -1.37 3.63 -25.22
C ASN A 90 -1.43 2.47 -24.21
N ASN A 91 -1.62 1.25 -24.70
CA ASN A 91 -1.74 0.07 -23.85
C ASN A 91 -0.48 -0.80 -23.81
N ASN A 92 0.54 -0.42 -24.57
CA ASN A 92 1.76 -1.22 -24.78
C ASN A 92 1.41 -2.64 -25.23
N LEU A 93 0.62 -2.73 -26.31
CA LEU A 93 0.17 -3.99 -26.91
C LEU A 93 0.86 -4.19 -28.25
N THR A 94 1.24 -5.43 -28.48
CA THR A 94 1.65 -5.91 -29.80
C THR A 94 0.49 -6.69 -30.40
N ILE A 95 -0.11 -6.20 -31.48
CA ILE A 95 -1.29 -6.81 -32.10
C ILE A 95 -0.98 -7.15 -33.57
N MET A 96 -1.42 -8.32 -34.01
CA MET A 96 -1.39 -8.73 -35.40
C MET A 96 -2.73 -9.36 -35.78
N ILE A 97 -3.23 -8.98 -36.95
CA ILE A 97 -4.46 -9.50 -37.55
C ILE A 97 -4.07 -10.16 -38.89
N ILE A 98 -4.49 -11.39 -39.07
CA ILE A 98 -4.18 -12.18 -40.28
C ILE A 98 -5.45 -12.80 -40.88
N ASN A 99 -5.45 -12.97 -42.17
CA ASN A 99 -6.46 -13.75 -42.86
C ASN A 99 -6.23 -15.26 -42.63
N PRO A 100 -7.26 -16.11 -42.85
CA PRO A 100 -7.10 -17.57 -42.79
C PRO A 100 -6.05 -18.13 -43.78
N ASP A 101 -5.75 -17.42 -44.84
CA ASP A 101 -4.69 -17.74 -45.81
C ASP A 101 -3.29 -17.30 -45.37
N GLN A 102 -3.13 -16.85 -44.11
CA GLN A 102 -1.89 -16.36 -43.51
C GLN A 102 -1.39 -15.01 -44.02
N THR A 103 -2.16 -14.32 -44.85
CA THR A 103 -1.81 -12.95 -45.26
C THR A 103 -2.06 -11.97 -44.12
N ILE A 104 -1.10 -11.08 -43.89
CA ILE A 104 -1.18 -10.10 -42.81
C ILE A 104 -2.08 -8.95 -43.22
N VAL A 105 -3.14 -8.71 -42.46
CA VAL A 105 -4.05 -7.57 -42.65
C VAL A 105 -3.46 -6.34 -41.96
N ARG A 106 -3.10 -6.48 -40.68
CA ARG A 106 -2.54 -5.40 -39.86
C ARG A 106 -1.53 -5.95 -38.85
N SER A 107 -0.46 -5.20 -38.61
CA SER A 107 0.54 -5.54 -37.59
C SER A 107 1.12 -4.28 -36.97
N SER A 108 1.22 -4.27 -35.62
CA SER A 108 1.95 -3.24 -34.89
C SER A 108 3.46 -3.52 -34.79
N VAL A 109 3.96 -4.62 -35.37
CA VAL A 109 5.35 -5.05 -35.27
C VAL A 109 6.02 -5.03 -36.61
N ASN A 110 7.26 -4.57 -36.65
CA ASN A 110 8.09 -4.62 -37.88
C ASN A 110 8.56 -6.05 -38.22
N ASP A 111 8.85 -6.88 -37.17
CA ASP A 111 9.21 -8.29 -37.37
C ASP A 111 7.96 -9.18 -37.36
N THR A 112 7.23 -9.09 -38.45
CA THR A 112 5.99 -9.84 -38.67
C THR A 112 6.23 -11.34 -38.83
N GLN A 113 7.40 -11.77 -39.32
CA GLN A 113 7.69 -13.18 -39.56
C GLN A 113 7.88 -13.96 -38.22
N THR A 114 8.59 -13.38 -37.27
CA THR A 114 8.75 -14.01 -35.95
C THR A 114 7.42 -14.11 -35.24
N MET A 115 6.61 -13.07 -35.34
CA MET A 115 5.27 -13.07 -34.72
C MET A 115 4.33 -14.09 -35.39
N LEU A 116 4.40 -14.24 -36.70
CA LEU A 116 3.60 -15.22 -37.45
C LEU A 116 3.99 -16.65 -37.06
N LYS A 117 5.29 -16.95 -36.99
CA LYS A 117 5.76 -18.28 -36.50
C LYS A 117 5.24 -18.59 -35.10
N TYR A 118 5.36 -17.65 -34.18
CA TYR A 118 4.87 -17.81 -32.84
C TYR A 118 3.35 -18.07 -32.81
N PHE A 119 2.59 -17.37 -33.67
CA PHE A 119 1.16 -17.57 -33.75
C PHE A 119 0.79 -18.95 -34.33
N MET A 120 1.54 -19.41 -35.35
CA MET A 120 1.33 -20.75 -35.92
C MET A 120 1.62 -21.86 -34.89
N GLU A 121 2.67 -21.72 -34.09
CA GLU A 121 2.95 -22.64 -32.98
C GLU A 121 1.79 -22.67 -31.97
N LEU A 122 1.18 -21.52 -31.67
CA LEU A 122 0.00 -21.43 -30.82
C LEU A 122 -1.19 -22.18 -31.41
N LEU A 123 -1.50 -21.96 -32.69
CA LEU A 123 -2.63 -22.62 -33.35
C LEU A 123 -2.48 -24.14 -33.41
N ILE A 124 -1.26 -24.64 -33.62
CA ILE A 124 -0.97 -26.10 -33.64
C ILE A 124 -1.12 -26.71 -32.23
N SER A 125 -0.78 -25.97 -31.20
CA SER A 125 -0.88 -26.44 -29.81
C SER A 125 -2.32 -26.56 -29.30
N PHE A 126 -3.30 -25.97 -29.99
CA PHE A 126 -4.70 -25.96 -29.58
C PHE A 126 -5.60 -26.60 -30.62
N SER A 127 -5.91 -27.88 -30.40
CA SER A 127 -6.88 -28.61 -31.22
C SER A 127 -8.35 -28.34 -30.85
N GLU A 128 -8.63 -27.59 -29.78
CA GLU A 128 -9.98 -27.24 -29.36
C GLU A 128 -10.15 -25.73 -29.21
N ILE A 129 -10.89 -25.14 -30.17
CA ILE A 129 -11.36 -23.77 -30.05
C ILE A 129 -12.38 -23.71 -28.91
N SER A 130 -12.03 -23.04 -27.82
CA SER A 130 -12.94 -22.77 -26.71
C SER A 130 -14.25 -22.12 -27.23
N PRO A 131 -15.41 -22.37 -26.58
CA PRO A 131 -16.66 -21.70 -26.95
C PRO A 131 -16.60 -20.17 -26.85
N LYS A 132 -15.58 -19.63 -26.20
CA LYS A 132 -15.22 -18.21 -26.26
C LYS A 132 -14.44 -17.92 -27.54
N ARG A 133 -14.81 -16.85 -28.25
CA ARG A 133 -14.17 -16.42 -29.50
C ARG A 133 -12.69 -16.04 -29.35
N PHE A 134 -12.17 -15.91 -28.11
CA PHE A 134 -10.76 -15.65 -27.80
C PHE A 134 -10.34 -16.29 -26.48
N VAL A 135 -9.05 -16.51 -26.32
CA VAL A 135 -8.40 -17.05 -25.12
C VAL A 135 -7.29 -16.07 -24.68
N ILE A 136 -7.11 -15.91 -23.38
CA ILE A 136 -6.02 -15.12 -22.79
C ILE A 136 -5.23 -16.02 -21.86
N GLU A 137 -3.92 -16.13 -22.09
CA GLU A 137 -3.02 -16.97 -21.31
C GLU A 137 -1.71 -16.26 -21.01
N LYS A 138 -1.11 -16.59 -19.87
CA LYS A 138 0.26 -16.22 -19.56
C LYS A 138 1.20 -17.23 -20.23
N ARG A 139 2.15 -16.74 -21.02
CA ARG A 139 3.20 -17.56 -21.65
C ARG A 139 4.57 -16.94 -21.43
N GLN A 140 5.55 -17.81 -21.31
CA GLN A 140 6.96 -17.42 -21.28
C GLN A 140 7.55 -17.56 -22.67
N ASP A 141 8.18 -16.50 -23.15
CA ASP A 141 8.98 -16.57 -24.37
C ASP A 141 10.38 -17.09 -24.00
N VAL A 142 10.67 -18.32 -24.42
CA VAL A 142 11.93 -19.01 -24.10
C VAL A 142 13.15 -18.29 -24.69
N ARG A 143 12.99 -17.50 -25.75
CA ARG A 143 14.10 -16.79 -26.41
C ARG A 143 14.46 -15.49 -25.72
N MET A 144 13.46 -14.80 -25.15
CA MET A 144 13.64 -13.50 -24.50
C MET A 144 13.65 -13.60 -22.99
N GLU A 145 13.47 -14.80 -22.43
CA GLU A 145 13.31 -15.05 -20.97
C GLU A 145 12.24 -14.18 -20.32
N SER A 146 11.30 -13.68 -21.12
CA SER A 146 10.28 -12.71 -20.71
C SER A 146 8.91 -13.36 -20.68
N ASP A 147 8.13 -13.01 -19.66
CA ASP A 147 6.74 -13.42 -19.53
C ASP A 147 5.83 -12.47 -20.33
N TYR A 148 4.91 -13.05 -21.10
CA TYR A 148 3.90 -12.33 -21.87
C TYR A 148 2.49 -12.77 -21.49
N LEU A 149 1.56 -11.83 -21.50
CA LEU A 149 0.14 -12.13 -21.56
C LEU A 149 -0.27 -12.13 -23.03
N VAL A 150 -0.69 -13.27 -23.52
CA VAL A 150 -1.05 -13.48 -24.92
C VAL A 150 -2.55 -13.71 -25.02
N MET A 151 -3.19 -12.96 -25.91
CA MET A 151 -4.57 -13.17 -26.36
C MET A 151 -4.56 -13.59 -27.81
N TRP A 152 -5.32 -14.58 -28.14
CA TRP A 152 -5.54 -15.00 -29.53
C TRP A 152 -6.98 -15.44 -29.72
N GLY A 153 -7.50 -15.27 -30.92
CA GLY A 153 -8.88 -15.60 -31.20
C GLY A 153 -9.28 -15.37 -32.64
N VAL A 154 -10.58 -15.54 -32.90
CA VAL A 154 -11.19 -15.37 -34.23
C VAL A 154 -12.13 -14.18 -34.18
N LEU A 155 -12.00 -13.29 -35.16
CA LEU A 155 -12.90 -12.14 -35.35
C LEU A 155 -14.19 -12.59 -36.06
N SER A 156 -15.22 -11.75 -36.02
CA SER A 156 -16.53 -12.07 -36.58
C SER A 156 -16.55 -12.24 -38.09
N ASP A 157 -15.55 -11.68 -38.81
CA ASP A 157 -15.32 -11.81 -40.26
C ASP A 157 -14.45 -13.02 -40.64
N GLY A 158 -14.08 -13.86 -39.68
CA GLY A 158 -13.26 -15.05 -39.88
C GLY A 158 -11.74 -14.80 -39.82
N LYS A 159 -11.29 -13.56 -39.69
CA LYS A 159 -9.86 -13.25 -39.53
C LYS A 159 -9.38 -13.70 -38.14
N LEU A 160 -8.09 -13.98 -38.05
CA LEU A 160 -7.43 -14.38 -36.80
C LEU A 160 -6.72 -13.18 -36.20
N ILE A 161 -6.79 -13.06 -34.87
CA ILE A 161 -6.11 -12.01 -34.12
C ILE A 161 -5.21 -12.62 -33.05
N ILE A 162 -4.01 -12.08 -32.94
CA ILE A 162 -3.13 -12.28 -31.80
C ILE A 162 -2.75 -10.93 -31.21
N ALA A 163 -2.79 -10.83 -29.90
CA ALA A 163 -2.32 -9.67 -29.16
C ALA A 163 -1.46 -10.13 -27.98
N ARG A 164 -0.34 -9.47 -27.75
CA ARG A 164 0.53 -9.77 -26.60
C ARG A 164 0.89 -8.50 -25.85
N SER A 165 1.07 -8.63 -24.54
CA SER A 165 1.60 -7.59 -23.67
C SER A 165 2.72 -8.17 -22.83
N ALA A 166 3.88 -7.50 -22.81
CA ALA A 166 5.00 -7.92 -21.99
C ALA A 166 4.68 -7.72 -20.50
N LEU A 167 4.98 -8.73 -19.70
CA LEU A 167 4.82 -8.71 -18.25
C LEU A 167 6.13 -8.32 -17.53
N GLU A 168 7.25 -8.32 -18.22
CA GLU A 168 8.57 -8.01 -17.67
C GLU A 168 8.65 -6.58 -17.11
N SER A 169 8.04 -5.62 -17.79
CA SER A 169 7.90 -4.25 -17.28
C SER A 169 7.16 -4.16 -15.94
N ILE A 170 6.41 -5.21 -15.56
CA ILE A 170 5.69 -5.29 -14.28
C ILE A 170 6.66 -5.59 -13.14
N HIS A 171 7.58 -6.53 -13.33
CA HIS A 171 8.58 -6.87 -12.32
C HIS A 171 9.54 -5.69 -12.06
N GLU A 172 9.95 -5.01 -13.11
CA GLU A 172 10.80 -3.83 -13.02
C GLU A 172 10.06 -2.65 -12.35
N SER A 173 8.82 -2.36 -12.77
CA SER A 173 7.96 -1.36 -12.12
C SER A 173 7.65 -1.71 -10.67
N SER A 174 7.44 -2.98 -10.35
CA SER A 174 7.19 -3.44 -8.97
C SER A 174 8.40 -3.19 -8.09
N ASN A 175 9.61 -3.49 -8.57
CA ASN A 175 10.85 -3.26 -7.84
C ASN A 175 11.11 -1.76 -7.61
N LEU A 176 10.87 -0.93 -8.62
CA LEU A 176 10.96 0.53 -8.48
C LEU A 176 9.93 1.05 -7.46
N THR A 177 8.68 0.60 -7.55
CA THR A 177 7.61 0.98 -6.62
C THR A 177 7.94 0.53 -5.20
N ASN A 178 8.44 -0.69 -5.01
CA ASN A 178 8.84 -1.18 -3.69
C ASN A 178 9.99 -0.36 -3.10
N ARG A 179 11.00 -0.02 -3.90
CA ARG A 179 12.10 0.87 -3.45
C ARG A 179 11.60 2.24 -3.02
N PHE A 180 10.67 2.81 -3.79
CA PHE A 180 10.05 4.10 -3.49
C PHE A 180 9.20 4.04 -2.22
N LEU A 181 8.38 2.99 -2.06
CA LEU A 181 7.61 2.75 -0.83
C LEU A 181 8.51 2.55 0.39
N PHE A 182 9.63 1.87 0.24
CA PHE A 182 10.61 1.70 1.32
C PHE A 182 11.21 3.04 1.77
N MET A 183 11.53 3.92 0.81
CA MET A 183 12.06 5.24 1.11
C MET A 183 11.02 6.13 1.82
N ILE A 184 9.80 6.21 1.28
CA ILE A 184 8.71 6.97 1.88
C ILE A 184 8.34 6.39 3.25
N GLY A 185 8.27 5.06 3.36
CA GLY A 185 7.99 4.36 4.60
C GLY A 185 9.02 4.68 5.69
N GLY A 186 10.30 4.70 5.34
CA GLY A 186 11.37 5.11 6.24
C GLY A 186 11.18 6.54 6.77
N ILE A 187 10.89 7.48 5.88
CA ILE A 187 10.60 8.87 6.24
C ILE A 187 9.36 8.94 7.16
N ALA A 188 8.30 8.22 6.82
CA ALA A 188 7.07 8.21 7.62
C ALA A 188 7.29 7.68 9.04
N VAL A 189 8.11 6.64 9.21
CA VAL A 189 8.47 6.11 10.55
C VAL A 189 9.28 7.13 11.34
N ILE A 190 10.24 7.83 10.72
CA ILE A 190 11.02 8.88 11.38
C ILE A 190 10.11 10.03 11.82
N CYS A 191 9.24 10.52 10.93
CA CYS A 191 8.27 11.56 11.26
C CYS A 191 7.33 11.10 12.39
N GLY A 192 6.84 9.86 12.34
CA GLY A 192 6.02 9.27 13.40
C GLY A 192 6.73 9.22 14.75
N ALA A 193 8.01 8.88 14.77
CA ALA A 193 8.81 8.88 16.00
C ALA A 193 8.98 10.30 16.58
N VAL A 194 9.20 11.30 15.74
CA VAL A 194 9.28 12.71 16.16
C VAL A 194 7.94 13.17 16.76
N ILE A 195 6.83 12.90 16.06
CA ILE A 195 5.47 13.24 16.55
C ILE A 195 5.19 12.53 17.86
N ALA A 196 5.50 11.23 17.98
CA ALA A 196 5.36 10.48 19.21
C ALA A 196 6.15 11.12 20.38
N GLY A 197 7.36 11.58 20.13
CA GLY A 197 8.17 12.30 21.12
C GLY A 197 7.54 13.62 21.58
N ILE A 198 6.95 14.37 20.65
CA ILE A 198 6.24 15.63 20.97
C ILE A 198 4.99 15.35 21.79
N VAL A 199 4.17 14.38 21.38
CA VAL A 199 2.94 13.97 22.11
C VAL A 199 3.29 13.50 23.52
N THR A 200 4.33 12.68 23.65
CA THR A 200 4.80 12.21 24.95
C THR A 200 5.16 13.37 25.87
N ARG A 201 5.93 14.35 25.40
CA ARG A 201 6.35 15.50 26.21
C ARG A 201 5.21 16.45 26.56
N ARG A 202 4.28 16.67 25.63
CA ARG A 202 3.21 17.68 25.79
C ARG A 202 1.93 17.14 26.44
N ILE A 203 1.69 15.83 26.39
CA ILE A 203 0.45 15.24 26.88
C ILE A 203 0.75 14.20 27.98
N THR A 204 1.60 13.21 27.67
CA THR A 204 1.77 12.06 28.57
C THR A 204 2.52 12.43 29.85
N ASN A 205 3.58 13.23 29.77
CA ASN A 205 4.35 13.61 30.96
C ASN A 205 3.55 14.47 31.94
N PRO A 206 2.83 15.54 31.53
CA PRO A 206 1.99 16.31 32.44
C PRO A 206 0.90 15.47 33.10
N ILE A 207 0.28 14.54 32.38
CA ILE A 207 -0.72 13.63 33.00
C ILE A 207 -0.09 12.76 34.07
N LEU A 208 1.15 12.27 33.87
CA LEU A 208 1.86 11.51 34.91
C LEU A 208 2.19 12.37 36.12
N GLU A 209 2.60 13.62 35.93
CA GLU A 209 2.84 14.58 36.99
C GLU A 209 1.57 14.82 37.84
N LEU A 210 0.42 15.02 37.16
CA LEU A 210 -0.87 15.17 37.86
C LEU A 210 -1.28 13.89 38.61
N THR A 211 -0.97 12.72 38.06
CA THR A 211 -1.23 11.44 38.73
C THR A 211 -0.36 11.29 39.96
N GLU A 212 0.91 11.69 39.92
CA GLU A 212 1.81 11.68 41.09
C GLU A 212 1.37 12.69 42.13
N LEU A 213 1.00 13.90 41.70
CA LEU A 213 0.45 14.93 42.61
C LEU A 213 -0.79 14.41 43.34
N SER A 214 -1.73 13.78 42.61
CA SER A 214 -2.92 13.18 43.23
C SER A 214 -2.56 12.09 44.24
N ALA A 215 -1.57 11.25 43.97
CA ALA A 215 -1.10 10.24 44.90
C ALA A 215 -0.50 10.85 46.18
N ARG A 216 0.32 11.91 46.06
CA ARG A 216 0.90 12.63 47.17
C ARG A 216 -0.15 13.30 48.06
N MET A 217 -1.19 13.87 47.45
CA MET A 217 -2.32 14.45 48.20
C MET A 217 -3.04 13.41 49.07
N THR A 218 -3.13 12.15 48.63
CA THR A 218 -3.70 11.06 49.46
C THR A 218 -2.81 10.69 50.65
N GLU A 219 -1.51 10.99 50.58
CA GLU A 219 -0.54 10.80 51.67
C GLU A 219 -0.42 12.06 52.57
N VAL A 220 -1.33 13.05 52.36
CA VAL A 220 -1.35 14.34 53.11
C VAL A 220 -0.10 15.21 52.85
N ASP A 221 0.59 14.95 51.75
CA ASP A 221 1.69 15.80 51.25
C ASP A 221 1.16 16.86 50.30
N PHE A 222 0.90 18.07 50.80
CA PHE A 222 0.37 19.19 50.03
C PHE A 222 1.44 20.16 49.52
N GLU A 223 2.73 19.91 49.78
CA GLU A 223 3.82 20.77 49.31
C GLU A 223 4.05 20.65 47.80
N ALA A 224 3.74 19.50 47.25
CA ALA A 224 3.88 19.27 45.83
C ALA A 224 2.83 20.06 45.05
N LYS A 225 3.30 20.79 44.01
CA LYS A 225 2.41 21.58 43.13
C LYS A 225 2.75 21.30 41.69
N TYR A 226 1.72 21.28 40.85
CA TYR A 226 1.87 21.23 39.38
C TYR A 226 2.40 22.55 38.88
N THR A 227 3.39 22.50 37.99
CA THR A 227 3.95 23.70 37.35
C THR A 227 3.44 23.76 35.92
N PRO A 228 2.55 24.73 35.56
CA PRO A 228 2.02 24.85 34.23
C PRO A 228 3.13 24.96 33.16
N GLY A 229 2.95 24.32 32.01
CA GLY A 229 3.83 24.44 30.87
C GLY A 229 3.70 25.83 30.22
N SER A 230 4.57 26.10 29.24
CA SER A 230 4.57 27.38 28.49
C SER A 230 3.35 27.55 27.58
N HIS A 231 2.55 26.54 27.36
CA HIS A 231 1.35 26.56 26.51
C HIS A 231 0.16 26.15 27.37
N GLN A 232 -0.67 27.13 27.74
CA GLN A 232 -1.91 26.91 28.48
C GLN A 232 -2.86 26.03 27.67
N ASN A 233 -2.98 24.78 28.10
CA ASN A 233 -3.90 23.80 27.54
C ASN A 233 -4.82 23.26 28.65
N GLU A 234 -5.78 22.41 28.31
CA GLU A 234 -6.74 21.83 29.25
C GLU A 234 -6.07 21.06 30.42
N ILE A 235 -4.87 20.53 30.15
CA ILE A 235 -4.08 19.79 31.17
C ILE A 235 -3.49 20.78 32.20
N ASP A 236 -3.01 21.93 31.73
CA ASP A 236 -2.49 22.98 32.61
C ASP A 236 -3.61 23.56 33.48
N PHE A 237 -4.82 23.77 32.92
CA PHE A 237 -6.01 24.16 33.71
C PHE A 237 -6.36 23.10 34.77
N LEU A 238 -6.31 21.82 34.41
CA LEU A 238 -6.55 20.75 35.39
C LEU A 238 -5.51 20.79 36.51
N GLY A 239 -4.24 21.06 36.19
CA GLY A 239 -3.15 21.21 37.15
C GLY A 239 -3.35 22.39 38.09
N GLU A 240 -3.79 23.55 37.60
CA GLU A 240 -4.12 24.73 38.38
C GLU A 240 -5.25 24.43 39.38
N HIS A 241 -6.34 23.80 38.94
CA HIS A 241 -7.45 23.39 39.81
C HIS A 241 -7.04 22.36 40.85
N MET A 242 -6.13 21.43 40.51
CA MET A 242 -5.55 20.51 41.48
C MET A 242 -4.70 21.25 42.54
N ASN A 243 -3.93 22.27 42.13
CA ASN A 243 -3.18 23.09 43.08
C ASN A 243 -4.12 23.87 44.02
N GLU A 244 -5.22 24.43 43.51
CA GLU A 244 -6.23 25.09 44.33
C GLU A 244 -6.90 24.13 45.33
N MET A 245 -7.23 22.92 44.87
CA MET A 245 -7.83 21.89 45.73
C MET A 245 -6.86 21.47 46.84
N SER A 246 -5.59 21.27 46.50
CA SER A 246 -4.52 20.97 47.46
C SER A 246 -4.43 22.05 48.56
N ALA A 247 -4.39 23.34 48.12
CA ALA A 247 -4.32 24.46 49.10
C ALA A 247 -5.56 24.58 49.99
N LYS A 248 -6.75 24.26 49.47
CA LYS A 248 -7.99 24.24 50.29
C LYS A 248 -7.97 23.09 51.32
N LEU A 249 -7.55 21.90 50.92
CA LEU A 249 -7.44 20.74 51.81
C LEU A 249 -6.40 20.99 52.91
N GLU A 250 -5.23 21.54 52.57
CA GLU A 250 -4.20 21.92 53.53
C GLU A 250 -4.74 22.87 54.60
N ARG A 251 -5.47 23.94 54.22
CA ARG A 251 -6.09 24.87 55.16
C ARG A 251 -7.11 24.20 56.07
N THR A 252 -8.00 23.37 55.49
CA THR A 252 -9.04 22.69 56.26
C THR A 252 -8.45 21.72 57.31
N ILE A 253 -7.35 21.06 56.97
CA ILE A 253 -6.66 20.14 57.89
C ILE A 253 -5.90 20.91 58.97
N CYS A 254 -5.36 22.11 58.66
CA CYS A 254 -4.69 22.96 59.65
C CYS A 254 -5.66 23.67 60.60
N GLU A 255 -6.94 23.81 60.23
CA GLU A 255 -8.01 24.41 61.02
C GLU A 255 -8.72 23.41 61.94
N LEU A 256 -8.50 22.12 61.84
CA LEU A 256 -9.02 21.03 62.68
C LEU A 256 -8.05 20.65 63.76
#